data_cf4d792649d2dfc105392c8f03d386c1
#
_entry.id   cf4d792649d2dfc105392c8f03d386c1
#
_cell.length_a   1.000
_cell.length_b   1.000
_cell.length_c   1.000
_cell.angle_alpha   90.00
_cell.angle_beta   90.00
_cell.angle_gamma   90.00
#
_symmetry.space_group_name_H-M   'P 1'
#
loop_
_entity.id
_entity.type
_entity.pdbx_description
1 polymer ?
#
loop_
_entity_poly.entity_id
_entity_poly.type
_entity_poly.pdbx_seq_one_letter_code
_entity_poly.pdbx_strand_id
1 'polypeptide(L)'
;MGAWGPAIFSDDTACDIRSDYRELLEDGVDDEEATRRVIADYHHLGDDEAHVLWLALAAAQSALGRLDDSVKSEALRVIDGGIGLELWAEAGAKELASRTAALTKLRKTLTGPQKPPSKVRRPWAHVTGLRAGDVLAYTLPDGKHALFRVASLDAQRVGTAPTLRRLDWRKSSLPSGRKLAKLKPLAETRAMDDKPSVSFRVARHRKKDEDWSDVGFTVVEHLTPPAEDANFSARTCTTWRALRTSLDNGWRA
;
A
#
# COMPACT_ATOMS: atom_id res chain seq x y z
N MET A 1 -1.13 -7.86 -17.98
CA MET A 1 -0.70 -8.05 -16.58
C MET A 1 0.32 -9.17 -16.56
N GLY A 2 1.37 -9.13 -15.77
CA GLY A 2 2.51 -10.02 -15.92
C GLY A 2 2.75 -10.90 -14.72
N ALA A 3 2.88 -12.21 -14.97
CA ALA A 3 3.48 -13.10 -14.00
C ALA A 3 5.01 -12.88 -14.02
N TRP A 4 5.62 -12.55 -12.87
CA TRP A 4 7.07 -12.37 -12.75
C TRP A 4 7.79 -13.62 -12.26
N GLY A 5 7.07 -14.74 -12.09
CA GLY A 5 7.64 -16.01 -11.65
C GLY A 5 6.62 -17.15 -11.58
N PRO A 6 7.09 -18.41 -11.37
CA PRO A 6 6.26 -19.60 -11.43
C PRO A 6 5.38 -19.86 -10.20
N ALA A 7 5.59 -19.14 -9.08
CA ALA A 7 4.79 -19.31 -7.87
C ALA A 7 3.37 -18.75 -8.08
N ILE A 8 2.38 -19.27 -7.32
CA ILE A 8 0.97 -18.82 -7.44
C ILE A 8 0.86 -17.29 -7.27
N PHE A 9 1.50 -16.75 -6.24
CA PHE A 9 1.47 -15.32 -5.94
C PHE A 9 2.65 -14.52 -6.53
N SER A 10 3.25 -15.02 -7.62
CA SER A 10 4.13 -14.25 -8.51
C SER A 10 3.36 -13.74 -9.73
N ASP A 11 2.15 -13.31 -9.51
CA ASP A 11 1.19 -12.80 -10.48
C ASP A 11 0.38 -11.70 -9.79
N ASP A 12 0.21 -10.55 -10.45
CA ASP A 12 -0.46 -9.39 -9.88
C ASP A 12 -1.92 -9.73 -9.55
N THR A 13 -2.64 -10.33 -10.51
CA THR A 13 -4.04 -10.73 -10.33
C THR A 13 -4.20 -11.71 -9.17
N ALA A 14 -3.29 -12.68 -9.04
CA ALA A 14 -3.32 -13.63 -7.92
C ALA A 14 -3.05 -12.93 -6.57
N CYS A 15 -2.19 -11.91 -6.54
CA CYS A 15 -1.94 -11.11 -5.34
C CYS A 15 -3.16 -10.27 -4.96
N ASP A 16 -3.86 -9.69 -5.95
CA ASP A 16 -5.07 -8.90 -5.74
C ASP A 16 -6.20 -9.79 -5.19
N ILE A 17 -6.47 -10.94 -5.81
CA ILE A 17 -7.45 -11.93 -5.33
C ILE A 17 -7.20 -12.33 -3.87
N ARG A 18 -5.94 -12.63 -3.52
CA ARG A 18 -5.57 -12.95 -2.13
C ARG A 18 -5.84 -11.79 -1.18
N SER A 19 -5.54 -10.57 -1.61
CA SER A 19 -5.70 -9.35 -0.81
C SER A 19 -7.16 -9.04 -0.59
N ASP A 20 -7.98 -9.09 -1.64
CA ASP A 20 -9.42 -8.81 -1.59
C ASP A 20 -10.16 -9.82 -0.72
N TYR A 21 -9.87 -11.13 -0.89
CA TYR A 21 -10.43 -12.15 -0.01
C TYR A 21 -10.09 -11.90 1.45
N ARG A 22 -8.82 -11.60 1.73
CA ARG A 22 -8.36 -11.31 3.08
C ARG A 22 -9.01 -10.05 3.64
N GLU A 23 -9.16 -8.99 2.84
CA GLU A 23 -9.77 -7.74 3.24
C GLU A 23 -11.25 -7.89 3.62
N LEU A 24 -12.00 -8.69 2.88
CA LEU A 24 -13.38 -9.03 3.23
C LEU A 24 -13.48 -9.70 4.61
N LEU A 25 -12.59 -10.67 4.88
CA LEU A 25 -12.54 -11.33 6.19
C LEU A 25 -12.11 -10.39 7.32
N GLU A 26 -11.18 -9.46 7.06
CA GLU A 26 -10.76 -8.42 8.00
C GLU A 26 -11.92 -7.46 8.33
N ASP A 27 -12.84 -7.25 7.40
CA ASP A 27 -14.06 -6.44 7.56
C ASP A 27 -15.20 -7.21 8.24
N GLY A 28 -14.99 -8.50 8.56
CA GLY A 28 -15.95 -9.33 9.27
C GLY A 28 -16.99 -9.97 8.36
N VAL A 29 -16.76 -9.97 7.04
CA VAL A 29 -17.59 -10.72 6.10
C VAL A 29 -17.35 -12.22 6.36
N ASP A 30 -18.39 -13.01 6.34
CA ASP A 30 -18.28 -14.46 6.50
C ASP A 30 -17.61 -15.13 5.29
N ASP A 31 -17.18 -16.38 5.48
CA ASP A 31 -16.35 -17.09 4.50
C ASP A 31 -17.09 -17.34 3.17
N GLU A 32 -18.37 -17.68 3.22
CA GLU A 32 -19.19 -17.97 2.04
C GLU A 32 -19.41 -16.69 1.22
N GLU A 33 -19.82 -15.61 1.87
CA GLU A 33 -20.07 -14.33 1.21
C GLU A 33 -18.77 -13.71 0.68
N ALA A 34 -17.65 -13.83 1.42
CA ALA A 34 -16.33 -13.37 0.95
C ALA A 34 -15.91 -14.14 -0.31
N THR A 35 -16.10 -15.45 -0.33
CA THR A 35 -15.84 -16.30 -1.50
C THR A 35 -16.68 -15.89 -2.69
N ARG A 36 -17.99 -15.71 -2.48
CA ARG A 36 -18.94 -15.30 -3.52
C ARG A 36 -18.59 -13.95 -4.13
N ARG A 37 -18.22 -12.96 -3.30
CA ARG A 37 -17.83 -11.62 -3.78
C ARG A 37 -16.57 -11.66 -4.61
N VAL A 38 -15.53 -12.33 -4.14
CA VAL A 38 -14.28 -12.43 -4.90
C VAL A 38 -14.54 -13.11 -6.25
N ILE A 39 -15.30 -14.22 -6.30
CA ILE A 39 -15.65 -14.86 -7.57
C ILE A 39 -16.41 -13.90 -8.48
N ALA A 40 -17.35 -13.11 -7.95
CA ALA A 40 -18.12 -12.15 -8.73
C ALA A 40 -17.25 -10.99 -9.25
N ASP A 41 -16.33 -10.49 -8.44
CA ASP A 41 -15.46 -9.36 -8.81
C ASP A 41 -14.47 -9.75 -9.92
N TYR A 42 -14.03 -11.01 -9.93
CA TYR A 42 -13.07 -11.53 -10.92
C TYR A 42 -13.70 -12.34 -12.05
N HIS A 43 -15.04 -12.36 -12.20
CA HIS A 43 -15.74 -13.05 -13.30
C HIS A 43 -15.40 -12.48 -14.68
N HIS A 44 -14.86 -11.27 -14.76
CA HIS A 44 -14.47 -10.59 -16.00
C HIS A 44 -13.14 -11.12 -16.59
N LEU A 45 -12.42 -11.98 -15.86
CA LEU A 45 -11.20 -12.59 -16.37
C LEU A 45 -11.57 -13.48 -17.58
N GLY A 46 -10.84 -13.31 -18.69
CA GLY A 46 -11.01 -14.13 -19.88
C GLY A 46 -10.68 -15.59 -19.62
N ASP A 47 -11.06 -16.47 -20.54
CA ASP A 47 -10.88 -17.92 -20.40
C ASP A 47 -9.41 -18.32 -20.18
N ASP A 48 -8.48 -17.55 -20.74
CA ASP A 48 -7.04 -17.70 -20.61
C ASP A 48 -6.51 -17.32 -19.21
N GLU A 49 -7.17 -16.42 -18.50
CA GLU A 49 -6.80 -15.97 -17.15
C GLU A 49 -7.70 -16.52 -16.03
N ALA A 50 -8.87 -17.08 -16.34
CA ALA A 50 -9.83 -17.58 -15.34
C ALA A 50 -9.23 -18.61 -14.38
N HIS A 51 -8.23 -19.37 -14.81
CA HIS A 51 -7.53 -20.35 -13.98
C HIS A 51 -6.77 -19.68 -12.81
N VAL A 52 -6.32 -18.42 -12.95
CA VAL A 52 -5.62 -17.67 -11.90
C VAL A 52 -6.52 -17.45 -10.70
N LEU A 53 -7.81 -17.12 -10.93
CA LEU A 53 -8.81 -16.94 -9.87
C LEU A 53 -8.86 -18.18 -8.95
N TRP A 54 -9.08 -19.34 -9.53
CA TRP A 54 -9.28 -20.56 -8.75
C TRP A 54 -8.04 -20.98 -7.98
N LEU A 55 -6.86 -20.89 -8.61
CA LEU A 55 -5.59 -21.23 -7.98
C LEU A 55 -5.25 -20.27 -6.83
N ALA A 56 -5.44 -18.96 -7.05
CA ALA A 56 -5.13 -17.94 -6.05
C ALA A 56 -6.10 -17.99 -4.87
N LEU A 57 -7.42 -18.09 -5.14
CA LEU A 57 -8.44 -18.14 -4.10
C LEU A 57 -8.29 -19.40 -3.24
N ALA A 58 -8.11 -20.57 -3.86
CA ALA A 58 -7.89 -21.83 -3.14
C ALA A 58 -6.63 -21.78 -2.27
N ALA A 59 -5.53 -21.21 -2.80
CA ALA A 59 -4.30 -21.05 -2.04
C ALA A 59 -4.48 -20.08 -0.85
N ALA A 60 -5.19 -18.96 -1.04
CA ALA A 60 -5.48 -18.00 0.01
C ALA A 60 -6.37 -18.58 1.11
N GLN A 61 -7.45 -19.25 0.73
CA GLN A 61 -8.38 -19.92 1.65
C GLN A 61 -7.70 -21.02 2.45
N SER A 62 -6.96 -21.92 1.80
CA SER A 62 -6.20 -22.98 2.47
C SER A 62 -5.15 -22.42 3.43
N ALA A 63 -4.46 -21.32 3.04
CA ALA A 63 -3.53 -20.63 3.92
C ALA A 63 -4.19 -20.05 5.18
N LEU A 64 -5.49 -19.79 5.17
CA LEU A 64 -6.26 -19.31 6.31
C LEU A 64 -7.04 -20.43 7.03
N GLY A 65 -7.02 -21.67 6.52
CA GLY A 65 -7.79 -22.79 7.03
C GLY A 65 -9.29 -22.64 6.77
N ARG A 66 -9.67 -22.05 5.63
CA ARG A 66 -11.03 -21.67 5.24
C ARG A 66 -11.36 -22.14 3.84
N LEU A 67 -10.76 -23.26 3.42
CA LEU A 67 -10.90 -23.78 2.07
C LEU A 67 -12.33 -24.22 1.80
N ASP A 68 -12.97 -23.55 0.85
CA ASP A 68 -14.29 -23.89 0.34
C ASP A 68 -14.21 -25.09 -0.62
N ASP A 69 -15.16 -26.01 -0.54
CA ASP A 69 -15.14 -27.25 -1.34
C ASP A 69 -15.34 -26.98 -2.84
N SER A 70 -16.13 -25.99 -3.22
CA SER A 70 -16.33 -25.61 -4.62
C SER A 70 -15.06 -25.00 -5.22
N VAL A 71 -14.43 -24.09 -4.50
CA VAL A 71 -13.15 -23.46 -4.87
C VAL A 71 -12.04 -24.51 -4.96
N LYS A 72 -11.99 -25.44 -4.01
CA LYS A 72 -11.06 -26.57 -4.04
C LYS A 72 -11.25 -27.42 -5.29
N SER A 73 -12.49 -27.76 -5.61
CA SER A 73 -12.82 -28.61 -6.76
C SER A 73 -12.39 -27.96 -8.07
N GLU A 74 -12.67 -26.66 -8.25
CA GLU A 74 -12.26 -25.90 -9.43
C GLU A 74 -10.73 -25.78 -9.53
N ALA A 75 -10.05 -25.47 -8.42
CA ALA A 75 -8.59 -25.41 -8.41
C ALA A 75 -7.94 -26.76 -8.76
N LEU A 76 -8.49 -27.87 -8.26
CA LEU A 76 -8.02 -29.20 -8.62
C LEU A 76 -8.29 -29.53 -10.09
N ARG A 77 -9.44 -29.13 -10.62
CA ARG A 77 -9.75 -29.27 -12.05
C ARG A 77 -8.73 -28.52 -12.92
N VAL A 78 -8.37 -27.30 -12.54
CA VAL A 78 -7.35 -26.51 -13.23
C VAL A 78 -5.98 -27.21 -13.17
N ILE A 79 -5.56 -27.68 -11.99
CA ILE A 79 -4.26 -28.33 -11.80
C ILE A 79 -4.18 -29.67 -12.56
N ASP A 80 -5.19 -30.51 -12.42
CA ASP A 80 -5.23 -31.86 -13.02
C ASP A 80 -5.41 -31.79 -14.54
N GLY A 81 -6.07 -30.74 -15.06
CA GLY A 81 -6.19 -30.43 -16.48
C GLY A 81 -4.97 -29.74 -17.10
N GLY A 82 -4.00 -29.32 -16.29
CA GLY A 82 -2.83 -28.57 -16.78
C GLY A 82 -3.18 -27.20 -17.39
N ILE A 83 -4.32 -26.63 -17.02
CA ILE A 83 -4.84 -25.38 -17.60
C ILE A 83 -3.89 -24.23 -17.29
N GLY A 84 -3.52 -23.46 -18.31
CA GLY A 84 -2.61 -22.32 -18.21
C GLY A 84 -1.12 -22.71 -18.18
N LEU A 85 -0.76 -23.98 -18.48
CA LEU A 85 0.63 -24.39 -18.60
C LEU A 85 1.24 -24.08 -19.98
N GLU A 86 0.43 -23.79 -20.99
CA GLU A 86 0.89 -23.50 -22.36
C GLU A 86 1.80 -22.29 -22.39
N LEU A 87 1.45 -21.20 -21.71
CA LEU A 87 2.27 -19.98 -21.61
C LEU A 87 3.63 -20.24 -20.95
N TRP A 88 3.69 -21.16 -19.99
CA TRP A 88 4.91 -21.56 -19.32
C TRP A 88 5.78 -22.47 -20.19
N ALA A 89 5.15 -23.26 -21.05
CA ALA A 89 5.88 -24.07 -22.05
C ALA A 89 6.55 -23.16 -23.10
N GLU A 90 5.87 -22.11 -23.53
CA GLU A 90 6.44 -21.09 -24.43
C GLU A 90 7.61 -20.33 -23.80
N ALA A 91 7.53 -20.06 -22.49
CA ALA A 91 8.61 -19.39 -21.74
C ALA A 91 9.86 -20.27 -21.56
N GLY A 92 9.74 -21.58 -21.64
CA GLY A 92 10.85 -22.53 -21.61
C GLY A 92 10.65 -23.72 -20.67
N ALA A 93 11.44 -24.77 -20.89
CA ALA A 93 11.32 -26.02 -20.13
C ALA A 93 11.57 -25.85 -18.62
N LYS A 94 12.46 -24.94 -18.23
CA LYS A 94 12.76 -24.65 -16.81
C LYS A 94 11.59 -23.97 -16.12
N GLU A 95 10.98 -23.01 -16.77
CA GLU A 95 9.83 -22.23 -16.29
C GLU A 95 8.61 -23.17 -16.17
N LEU A 96 8.35 -23.99 -17.16
CA LEU A 96 7.30 -25.01 -17.12
C LEU A 96 7.51 -26.00 -15.95
N ALA A 97 8.72 -26.53 -15.79
CA ALA A 97 9.03 -27.45 -14.68
C ALA A 97 8.81 -26.78 -13.31
N SER A 98 9.23 -25.52 -13.17
CA SER A 98 9.06 -24.74 -11.95
C SER A 98 7.57 -24.47 -11.64
N ARG A 99 6.77 -24.12 -12.67
CA ARG A 99 5.30 -23.93 -12.51
C ARG A 99 4.60 -25.23 -12.16
N THR A 100 4.94 -26.32 -12.83
CA THR A 100 4.40 -27.66 -12.54
C THR A 100 4.71 -28.07 -11.09
N ALA A 101 5.92 -27.81 -10.59
CA ALA A 101 6.26 -28.08 -9.20
C ALA A 101 5.44 -27.22 -8.22
N ALA A 102 5.19 -25.94 -8.54
CA ALA A 102 4.34 -25.06 -7.72
C ALA A 102 2.89 -25.57 -7.67
N LEU A 103 2.32 -25.99 -8.80
CA LEU A 103 0.98 -26.58 -8.88
C LEU A 103 0.90 -27.92 -8.13
N THR A 104 1.89 -28.79 -8.25
CA THR A 104 1.97 -30.06 -7.52
C THR A 104 1.98 -29.81 -6.00
N LYS A 105 2.75 -28.81 -5.55
CA LYS A 105 2.78 -28.41 -4.14
C LYS A 105 1.42 -27.88 -3.68
N LEU A 106 0.76 -27.04 -4.48
CA LEU A 106 -0.57 -26.55 -4.17
C LEU A 106 -1.57 -27.71 -4.09
N ARG A 107 -1.58 -28.61 -5.08
CA ARG A 107 -2.43 -29.81 -5.08
C ARG A 107 -2.29 -30.62 -3.79
N LYS A 108 -1.06 -30.90 -3.39
CA LYS A 108 -0.78 -31.60 -2.12
C LYS A 108 -1.35 -30.86 -0.91
N THR A 109 -1.27 -29.53 -0.90
CA THR A 109 -1.82 -28.71 0.16
C THR A 109 -3.36 -28.77 0.19
N LEU A 110 -4.01 -28.67 -0.97
CA LEU A 110 -5.47 -28.67 -1.08
C LEU A 110 -6.08 -30.05 -0.75
N THR A 111 -5.38 -31.15 -1.06
CA THR A 111 -5.85 -32.51 -0.78
C THR A 111 -5.42 -33.05 0.58
N GLY A 112 -4.50 -32.36 1.25
CA GLY A 112 -4.06 -32.72 2.59
C GLY A 112 -4.97 -32.21 3.70
N PRO A 113 -4.63 -32.52 4.97
CA PRO A 113 -5.37 -31.99 6.12
C PRO A 113 -5.36 -30.48 6.13
N GLN A 114 -6.52 -29.86 6.26
CA GLN A 114 -6.63 -28.42 6.40
C GLN A 114 -6.45 -28.02 7.87
N LYS A 115 -5.74 -26.92 8.10
CA LYS A 115 -5.60 -26.37 9.45
C LYS A 115 -6.91 -25.72 9.90
N PRO A 116 -7.15 -25.56 11.21
CA PRO A 116 -8.31 -24.84 11.70
C PRO A 116 -8.30 -23.37 11.23
N PRO A 117 -9.50 -22.75 11.10
CA PRO A 117 -9.63 -21.38 10.64
C PRO A 117 -8.80 -20.39 11.49
N SER A 118 -7.94 -19.66 10.83
CA SER A 118 -7.11 -18.62 11.46
C SER A 118 -7.96 -17.37 11.69
N LYS A 119 -7.78 -16.72 12.86
CA LYS A 119 -8.42 -15.43 13.12
C LYS A 119 -7.79 -14.36 12.23
N VAL A 120 -8.56 -13.83 11.32
CA VAL A 120 -8.18 -12.66 10.51
C VAL A 120 -8.58 -11.41 11.26
N ARG A 121 -7.69 -10.44 11.36
CA ARG A 121 -7.94 -9.18 12.06
C ARG A 121 -7.58 -8.04 11.13
N ARG A 122 -8.40 -7.00 11.16
CA ARG A 122 -8.08 -5.75 10.48
C ARG A 122 -6.69 -5.25 10.92
N PRO A 123 -5.83 -4.81 9.99
CA PRO A 123 -4.55 -4.24 10.36
C PRO A 123 -4.74 -3.01 11.25
N TRP A 124 -3.74 -2.69 12.05
CA TRP A 124 -3.76 -1.46 12.82
C TRP A 124 -3.78 -0.27 11.88
N ALA A 125 -4.70 0.65 12.11
CA ALA A 125 -4.85 1.87 11.35
C ALA A 125 -4.51 3.07 12.23
N HIS A 126 -3.73 4.01 11.70
CA HIS A 126 -3.46 5.29 12.34
C HIS A 126 -4.26 6.40 11.66
N VAL A 127 -4.97 7.16 12.46
CA VAL A 127 -5.61 8.40 12.00
C VAL A 127 -4.79 9.55 12.56
N THR A 128 -4.18 10.33 11.67
CA THR A 128 -3.40 11.49 12.09
C THR A 128 -4.29 12.53 12.80
N GLY A 129 -3.73 13.21 13.81
CA GLY A 129 -4.39 14.36 14.46
C GLY A 129 -4.28 15.66 13.67
N LEU A 130 -3.54 15.66 12.56
CA LEU A 130 -3.38 16.83 11.70
C LEU A 130 -4.60 17.07 10.82
N ARG A 131 -4.78 18.33 10.38
CA ARG A 131 -5.87 18.76 9.48
C ARG A 131 -5.29 19.38 8.23
N ALA A 132 -5.99 19.29 7.12
CA ALA A 132 -5.65 20.06 5.92
C ALA A 132 -5.59 21.55 6.28
N GLY A 133 -4.51 22.22 5.88
CA GLY A 133 -4.22 23.61 6.23
C GLY A 133 -3.34 23.81 7.46
N ASP A 134 -3.07 22.77 8.28
CA ASP A 134 -2.08 22.88 9.36
C ASP A 134 -0.70 23.16 8.77
N VAL A 135 -0.01 24.10 9.38
CA VAL A 135 1.38 24.40 9.05
C VAL A 135 2.27 23.89 10.15
N LEU A 136 3.18 23.00 9.77
CA LEU A 136 4.15 22.38 10.65
C LEU A 136 5.51 23.09 10.53
N ALA A 137 6.16 23.30 11.65
CA ALA A 137 7.55 23.73 11.72
C ALA A 137 8.42 22.61 12.26
N TYR A 138 9.60 22.46 11.68
CA TYR A 138 10.68 21.63 12.17
C TYR A 138 11.95 22.46 12.32
N THR A 139 12.62 22.40 13.48
CA THR A 139 13.87 23.10 13.72
C THR A 139 15.03 22.25 13.21
N LEU A 140 15.73 22.77 12.21
CA LEU A 140 16.91 22.14 11.60
C LEU A 140 18.12 22.23 12.54
N PRO A 141 19.16 21.40 12.35
CA PRO A 141 20.38 21.44 13.15
C PRO A 141 21.12 22.79 13.12
N ASP A 142 20.93 23.60 12.07
CA ASP A 142 21.49 24.94 11.95
C ASP A 142 20.65 26.04 12.66
N GLY A 143 19.64 25.65 13.43
CA GLY A 143 18.74 26.54 14.16
C GLY A 143 17.69 27.25 13.30
N LYS A 144 17.61 26.93 12.00
CA LYS A 144 16.57 27.48 11.12
C LYS A 144 15.33 26.55 11.10
N HIS A 145 14.21 27.11 10.69
CA HIS A 145 12.97 26.34 10.57
C HIS A 145 12.69 25.94 9.11
N ALA A 146 12.36 24.67 8.92
CA ALA A 146 11.68 24.16 7.73
C ALA A 146 10.18 24.16 8.00
N LEU A 147 9.38 24.64 7.04
CA LEU A 147 7.92 24.70 7.15
C LEU A 147 7.27 23.79 6.15
N PHE A 148 6.19 23.14 6.58
CA PHE A 148 5.38 22.25 5.75
C PHE A 148 3.90 22.58 5.94
N ARG A 149 3.14 22.64 4.87
CA ARG A 149 1.68 22.72 4.92
C ARG A 149 1.09 21.35 4.67
N VAL A 150 0.13 20.95 5.50
CA VAL A 150 -0.73 19.80 5.24
C VAL A 150 -1.66 20.19 4.10
N ALA A 151 -1.39 19.72 2.91
CA ALA A 151 -2.17 20.00 1.71
C ALA A 151 -3.49 19.25 1.75
N SER A 152 -3.44 17.95 2.03
CA SER A 152 -4.59 17.07 2.08
C SER A 152 -4.35 15.95 3.10
N LEU A 153 -5.42 15.20 3.39
CA LEU A 153 -5.35 13.96 4.15
C LEU A 153 -5.69 12.81 3.22
N ASP A 154 -4.79 11.85 3.11
CA ASP A 154 -5.00 10.63 2.35
C ASP A 154 -5.56 9.54 3.27
N ALA A 155 -6.86 9.27 3.13
CA ALA A 155 -7.57 8.26 3.88
C ALA A 155 -7.51 6.93 3.12
N GLN A 156 -6.88 5.94 3.73
CA GLN A 156 -6.79 4.59 3.22
C GLN A 156 -7.28 3.58 4.27
N ARG A 157 -7.51 2.34 3.86
CA ARG A 157 -7.90 1.25 4.76
C ARG A 157 -6.98 1.11 5.98
N VAL A 158 -5.69 1.36 5.80
CA VAL A 158 -4.66 1.26 6.85
C VAL A 158 -4.45 2.56 7.64
N GLY A 159 -5.31 3.57 7.46
CA GLY A 159 -5.29 4.81 8.22
C GLY A 159 -5.34 6.07 7.37
N THR A 160 -5.26 7.21 8.05
CA THR A 160 -5.26 8.53 7.41
C THR A 160 -3.89 9.17 7.61
N ALA A 161 -3.24 9.50 6.51
CA ALA A 161 -1.91 10.10 6.49
C ALA A 161 -1.94 11.52 5.91
N PRO A 162 -1.17 12.49 6.45
CA PRO A 162 -1.07 13.81 5.87
C PRO A 162 -0.20 13.80 4.61
N THR A 163 -0.63 14.57 3.63
CA THR A 163 0.17 14.94 2.47
C THR A 163 0.75 16.32 2.72
N LEU A 164 2.07 16.41 2.77
CA LEU A 164 2.81 17.62 3.11
C LEU A 164 3.41 18.27 1.87
N ARG A 165 3.32 19.59 1.79
CA ARG A 165 4.07 20.43 0.84
C ARG A 165 5.05 21.29 1.62
N ARG A 166 6.33 21.23 1.26
CA ARG A 166 7.35 22.09 1.84
C ARG A 166 7.16 23.52 1.35
N LEU A 167 7.18 24.47 2.29
CA LEU A 167 7.06 25.90 1.99
C LEU A 167 8.45 26.54 1.80
N ASP A 168 8.52 27.58 0.98
CA ASP A 168 9.75 28.36 0.75
C ASP A 168 10.07 29.22 1.98
N TRP A 169 10.62 28.57 3.01
CA TRP A 169 11.05 29.19 4.26
C TRP A 169 12.22 28.45 4.89
N ARG A 170 13.30 29.19 5.15
CA ARG A 170 14.46 28.69 5.90
C ARG A 170 15.12 29.84 6.66
N LYS A 171 14.54 30.22 7.80
CA LYS A 171 15.05 31.29 8.69
C LYS A 171 14.99 30.82 10.14
N SER A 172 15.78 31.49 11.02
CA SER A 172 15.82 31.21 12.46
C SER A 172 14.58 31.70 13.24
N SER A 173 13.71 32.49 12.60
CA SER A 173 12.45 32.94 13.18
C SER A 173 11.29 32.39 12.40
N LEU A 174 10.17 32.11 13.05
CA LEU A 174 8.92 31.77 12.40
C LEU A 174 8.30 33.02 11.74
N PRO A 175 7.60 32.88 10.59
CA PRO A 175 6.91 34.02 9.97
C PRO A 175 5.67 34.41 10.77
N SER A 176 5.24 35.67 10.67
CA SER A 176 3.93 36.10 11.18
C SER A 176 2.79 35.42 10.39
N GLY A 177 1.60 35.26 10.99
CA GLY A 177 0.44 34.62 10.35
C GLY A 177 0.12 35.19 8.97
N ARG A 178 0.14 36.54 8.77
CA ARG A 178 -0.06 37.15 7.44
C ARG A 178 1.00 36.74 6.42
N LYS A 179 2.25 36.56 6.86
CA LYS A 179 3.35 36.16 5.98
C LYS A 179 3.25 34.68 5.69
N LEU A 180 2.91 33.88 6.71
CA LEU A 180 2.72 32.45 6.60
C LEU A 180 1.67 32.12 5.54
N ALA A 181 0.53 32.81 5.54
CA ALA A 181 -0.54 32.63 4.56
C ALA A 181 -0.12 32.94 3.11
N LYS A 182 0.95 33.71 2.91
CA LYS A 182 1.47 34.09 1.59
C LYS A 182 2.65 33.23 1.13
N LEU A 183 3.14 32.33 1.97
CA LEU A 183 4.26 31.45 1.59
C LEU A 183 3.82 30.48 0.50
N LYS A 184 4.64 30.44 -0.54
CA LYS A 184 4.43 29.50 -1.64
C LYS A 184 5.11 28.16 -1.31
N PRO A 185 4.54 27.04 -1.78
CA PRO A 185 5.28 25.79 -1.78
C PRO A 185 6.54 25.90 -2.63
N LEU A 186 7.58 25.19 -2.25
CA LEU A 186 8.72 24.97 -3.13
C LEU A 186 8.25 24.23 -4.40
N ALA A 187 8.81 24.61 -5.54
CA ALA A 187 8.49 23.99 -6.81
C ALA A 187 8.98 22.53 -6.81
N GLU A 188 8.10 21.61 -7.22
CA GLU A 188 8.49 20.23 -7.49
C GLU A 188 9.47 20.21 -8.67
N THR A 189 10.58 19.52 -8.49
CA THR A 189 11.50 19.21 -9.57
C THR A 189 11.08 17.96 -10.30
N ARG A 190 11.44 17.82 -11.59
CA ARG A 190 11.14 16.61 -12.35
C ARG A 190 11.85 15.41 -11.73
N ALA A 191 11.24 14.23 -11.80
CA ALA A 191 11.75 12.99 -11.22
C ALA A 191 13.15 12.58 -11.73
N MET A 192 13.63 13.19 -12.82
CA MET A 192 14.97 12.95 -13.40
C MET A 192 16.03 13.93 -12.89
N ASP A 193 15.65 14.95 -12.11
CA ASP A 193 16.61 15.85 -11.50
C ASP A 193 17.01 15.23 -10.14
N ASP A 194 18.30 15.14 -9.82
CA ASP A 194 18.85 14.64 -8.53
C ASP A 194 18.50 15.55 -7.34
N LYS A 195 17.38 16.25 -7.42
CA LYS A 195 16.90 17.12 -6.36
C LYS A 195 15.92 16.41 -5.44
N PRO A 196 15.99 16.63 -4.14
CA PRO A 196 15.10 15.99 -3.19
C PRO A 196 13.64 16.40 -3.41
N SER A 197 12.71 15.48 -3.19
CA SER A 197 11.29 15.77 -3.22
C SER A 197 10.90 16.82 -2.20
N VAL A 198 9.95 17.67 -2.54
CA VAL A 198 9.41 18.72 -1.65
C VAL A 198 7.96 18.44 -1.24
N SER A 199 7.44 17.27 -1.62
CA SER A 199 6.12 16.79 -1.22
C SER A 199 6.16 15.36 -0.70
N PHE A 200 5.43 15.10 0.38
CA PHE A 200 5.49 13.85 1.13
C PHE A 200 4.12 13.40 1.58
N ARG A 201 3.82 12.13 1.36
CA ARG A 201 2.82 11.41 2.12
C ARG A 201 3.53 10.78 3.33
N VAL A 202 3.20 11.23 4.54
CA VAL A 202 3.89 10.78 5.75
C VAL A 202 2.96 9.87 6.55
N ALA A 203 3.29 8.58 6.59
CA ALA A 203 2.44 7.57 7.22
C ALA A 203 3.12 6.92 8.43
N ARG A 204 2.29 6.48 9.38
CA ARG A 204 2.68 5.51 10.42
C ARG A 204 2.17 4.14 9.96
N HIS A 205 3.07 3.18 9.84
CA HIS A 205 2.74 1.81 9.43
C HIS A 205 2.56 0.86 10.61
N ARG A 206 3.13 1.18 11.77
CA ARG A 206 3.08 0.36 12.98
C ARG A 206 2.76 1.24 14.19
N LYS A 207 2.13 0.65 15.18
CA LYS A 207 1.79 1.33 16.44
C LYS A 207 3.02 1.93 17.15
N LYS A 208 4.20 1.32 16.98
CA LYS A 208 5.47 1.78 17.57
C LYS A 208 6.19 2.86 16.76
N ASP A 209 5.74 3.17 15.54
CA ASP A 209 6.35 4.22 14.74
C ASP A 209 6.02 5.58 15.37
N GLU A 210 6.99 6.47 15.36
CA GLU A 210 6.86 7.83 15.91
C GLU A 210 5.89 8.65 15.06
N ASP A 211 5.17 9.57 15.72
CA ASP A 211 4.31 10.56 15.07
C ASP A 211 5.06 11.89 14.89
N TRP A 212 4.42 12.85 14.24
CA TRP A 212 4.99 14.16 13.95
C TRP A 212 5.50 14.88 15.21
N SER A 213 4.75 14.86 16.31
CA SER A 213 5.15 15.48 17.58
C SER A 213 6.33 14.76 18.25
N ASP A 214 6.41 13.44 18.14
CA ASP A 214 7.46 12.63 18.75
C ASP A 214 8.83 12.92 18.13
N VAL A 215 8.85 13.32 16.87
CA VAL A 215 10.08 13.64 16.12
C VAL A 215 10.39 15.13 16.03
N GLY A 216 9.65 15.97 16.76
CA GLY A 216 9.97 17.40 16.93
C GLY A 216 9.31 18.35 15.93
N PHE A 217 8.30 17.90 15.18
CA PHE A 217 7.45 18.83 14.45
C PHE A 217 6.43 19.48 15.39
N THR A 218 6.08 20.73 15.12
CA THR A 218 5.08 21.49 15.86
C THR A 218 4.10 22.15 14.91
N VAL A 219 2.81 22.16 15.24
CA VAL A 219 1.81 22.95 14.51
C VAL A 219 1.95 24.42 14.94
N VAL A 220 2.24 25.29 13.99
CA VAL A 220 2.44 26.73 14.25
C VAL A 220 1.25 27.58 13.88
N GLU A 221 0.41 27.10 12.95
CA GLU A 221 -0.79 27.82 12.49
C GLU A 221 -1.72 26.86 11.77
N HIS A 222 -3.01 27.21 11.67
CA HIS A 222 -3.98 26.57 10.81
C HIS A 222 -4.48 27.58 9.79
N LEU A 223 -4.32 27.29 8.51
CA LEU A 223 -4.73 28.15 7.40
C LEU A 223 -5.82 27.46 6.57
N THR A 224 -6.67 28.23 5.93
CA THR A 224 -7.56 27.66 4.90
C THR A 224 -6.71 27.09 3.78
N PRO A 225 -6.84 25.80 3.43
CA PRO A 225 -6.09 25.20 2.33
C PRO A 225 -6.42 25.92 1.02
N PRO A 226 -5.44 26.27 0.20
CA PRO A 226 -5.72 26.81 -1.13
C PRO A 226 -6.33 25.74 -2.03
N ALA A 227 -7.14 26.15 -3.00
CA ALA A 227 -7.84 25.22 -3.90
C ALA A 227 -6.91 24.27 -4.66
N GLU A 228 -5.68 24.69 -4.93
CA GLU A 228 -4.64 23.87 -5.58
C GLU A 228 -4.18 22.66 -4.74
N ASP A 229 -4.47 22.65 -3.43
CA ASP A 229 -4.10 21.56 -2.53
C ASP A 229 -5.19 20.46 -2.47
N ALA A 230 -6.42 20.73 -2.92
CA ALA A 230 -7.55 19.80 -2.79
C ALA A 230 -7.32 18.44 -3.49
N ASN A 231 -6.61 18.45 -4.63
CA ASN A 231 -6.29 17.24 -5.41
C ASN A 231 -4.79 16.97 -5.46
N PHE A 232 -4.04 17.49 -4.49
CA PHE A 232 -2.60 17.35 -4.47
C PHE A 232 -2.18 15.96 -4.00
N SER A 233 -1.38 15.28 -4.79
CA SER A 233 -0.75 14.00 -4.44
C SER A 233 0.74 14.18 -4.23
N ALA A 234 1.26 13.59 -3.16
CA ALA A 234 2.69 13.61 -2.88
C ALA A 234 3.44 12.63 -3.79
N ARG A 235 4.66 13.02 -4.18
CA ARG A 235 5.55 12.16 -4.98
C ARG A 235 6.31 11.14 -4.15
N THR A 236 6.50 11.40 -2.85
CA THR A 236 7.30 10.54 -1.98
C THR A 236 6.47 10.05 -0.80
N CYS A 237 6.45 8.74 -0.58
CA CYS A 237 5.92 8.14 0.64
C CYS A 237 7.06 7.94 1.63
N THR A 238 6.85 8.35 2.89
CA THR A 238 7.86 8.29 3.93
C THR A 238 7.25 8.10 5.32
N THR A 239 8.08 7.98 6.35
CA THR A 239 7.68 8.03 7.76
C THR A 239 8.19 9.32 8.41
N TRP A 240 7.61 9.72 9.54
CA TRP A 240 8.05 10.92 10.26
C TRP A 240 9.52 10.88 10.65
N ARG A 241 10.01 9.72 11.12
CA ARG A 241 11.44 9.51 11.43
C ARG A 241 12.33 9.69 10.20
N ALA A 242 11.95 9.10 9.06
CA ALA A 242 12.74 9.21 7.84
C ALA A 242 12.76 10.65 7.29
N LEU A 243 11.62 11.34 7.33
CA LEU A 243 11.54 12.76 6.98
C LEU A 243 12.45 13.61 7.85
N ARG A 244 12.38 13.44 9.19
CA ARG A 244 13.30 14.09 10.14
C ARG A 244 14.75 13.81 9.78
N THR A 245 15.13 12.54 9.60
CA THR A 245 16.51 12.16 9.29
C THR A 245 17.01 12.84 8.02
N SER A 246 16.17 12.96 7.00
CA SER A 246 16.50 13.65 5.75
C SER A 246 16.72 15.16 5.99
N LEU A 247 15.91 15.77 6.83
CA LEU A 247 16.04 17.19 7.20
C LEU A 247 17.33 17.44 8.00
N ASP A 248 17.65 16.58 8.98
CA ASP A 248 18.83 16.69 9.84
C ASP A 248 20.15 16.51 9.05
N ASN A 249 20.15 15.65 8.04
CA ASN A 249 21.29 15.41 7.16
C ASN A 249 21.52 16.52 6.11
N GLY A 250 20.91 17.67 6.28
CA GLY A 250 21.16 18.83 5.43
C GLY A 250 20.48 18.72 4.07
N TRP A 251 19.29 18.14 4.06
CA TRP A 251 18.43 18.11 2.88
C TRP A 251 18.33 19.50 2.24
N ARG A 252 19.19 19.71 1.25
CA ARG A 252 19.30 20.96 0.50
C ARG A 252 18.19 20.98 -0.54
N ALA A 253 17.36 22.01 -0.47
CA ALA A 253 16.45 22.34 -1.57
C ALA A 253 17.26 22.84 -2.77
#